data_e670e102f223851bbf27353829e44178
#
_entry.id   e670e102f223851bbf27353829e44178
#
_cell.length_a   1.000
_cell.length_b   1.000
_cell.length_c   1.000
_cell.angle_alpha   90.00
_cell.angle_beta   90.00
_cell.angle_gamma   90.00
#
_symmetry.space_group_name_H-M   'P 1'
#
loop_
_entity.id
_entity.type
_entity.pdbx_description
1 polymer ?
#
loop_
_entity_poly.entity_id
_entity_poly.type
_entity_poly.pdbx_seq_one_letter_code
_entity_poly.pdbx_strand_id
1 'polypeptide(L)'
;SEMCIRDSSTTGVGLISPPPHHDIYSIEDLAQLIYDLKCSNRKAAINVKLVSEAGVGTIAAGVAKAGAEVILISGFDGGTGAAPRNSIHNAGLPWELGLAEAHQSLIMNGLRSRVRIEADSKLMSGRDVAIAAMLGAEEFGFGTGPLVAMGCVMMRVCNLDTCPMGICTQNPELRKRFKGKPEYIINFMRFMAEDLREYMARLGVHTVDELVGRTDLLKVKDAPAGSRASEMDLTALLKNPLVENSSVHFNAKDVYNFGLEKTPDMRVLMKKFKKSFDMAEPKPMTIELEVGNTDRAFGTIFGSEITRKFGNTLPEDTFHVICNGYGGQSFGAFIPAGLTLELVGDSNDYMGKGLSGGKLIVYPPKDVTYDRSENIVIGNVALYGATAGKAFINGVAGERFCVRNSGATAVVEGVGDHGCEYMTGGTVVVLGKTGKNFAAGMSGGIAYVLDEDWDFYTRVNKDMVSLEPVEHKYDVSLLKDLIREHVEATGSPRGKEILDNFGEYLPKFKKVLPHDYDKMLRLIAQMEEKGEDSEQAQIEAFYAMKNASNK
;
A
#
# COMPACT_ATOMS: atom_id res chain seq x y z
N SER A 1 8.97 -6.02 -0.52
CA SER A 1 9.19 -5.01 -1.60
C SER A 1 10.60 -4.44 -1.60
N GLU A 2 11.19 -4.05 -0.45
CA GLU A 2 12.57 -3.52 -0.42
C GLU A 2 13.64 -4.54 -0.82
N MET A 3 13.44 -5.82 -0.51
CA MET A 3 14.33 -6.89 -0.98
C MET A 3 14.30 -7.00 -2.51
N CYS A 4 13.10 -7.02 -3.11
CA CYS A 4 12.97 -7.07 -4.57
C CYS A 4 13.60 -5.84 -5.25
N ILE A 5 13.47 -4.64 -4.67
CA ILE A 5 14.10 -3.43 -5.18
C ILE A 5 15.63 -3.56 -5.18
N ARG A 6 16.23 -4.07 -4.10
CA ARG A 6 17.68 -4.25 -4.01
C ARG A 6 18.20 -5.30 -5.00
N ASP A 7 17.48 -6.41 -5.14
CA ASP A 7 17.89 -7.53 -5.99
C ASP A 7 17.72 -7.22 -7.49
N SER A 8 16.81 -6.29 -7.84
CA SER A 8 16.49 -5.91 -9.22
C SER A 8 17.13 -4.59 -9.66
N SER A 9 17.84 -3.89 -8.76
CA SER A 9 18.42 -2.59 -9.06
C SER A 9 19.84 -2.70 -9.58
N THR A 10 20.22 -1.79 -10.48
CA THR A 10 21.59 -1.72 -11.00
C THR A 10 22.54 -1.28 -9.90
N THR A 11 23.58 -2.05 -9.65
CA THR A 11 24.60 -1.76 -8.63
C THR A 11 25.27 -0.42 -8.93
N GLY A 12 25.40 0.42 -7.91
CA GLY A 12 26.05 1.74 -8.02
C GLY A 12 25.12 2.90 -8.33
N VAL A 13 23.86 2.66 -8.61
CA VAL A 13 22.85 3.70 -8.78
C VAL A 13 22.23 4.05 -7.44
N GLY A 14 22.12 5.35 -7.14
CA GLY A 14 21.43 5.85 -5.94
C GLY A 14 19.93 5.59 -6.00
N LEU A 15 19.36 5.01 -4.93
CA LEU A 15 17.95 4.72 -4.83
C LEU A 15 17.27 5.67 -3.85
N ILE A 16 16.07 6.12 -4.19
CA ILE A 16 15.15 6.76 -3.26
C ILE A 16 14.17 5.69 -2.78
N SER A 17 14.20 5.40 -1.49
CA SER A 17 13.26 4.48 -0.84
C SER A 17 12.49 5.23 0.26
N PRO A 18 11.26 5.68 0.00
CA PRO A 18 10.42 6.29 1.02
C PRO A 18 10.16 5.30 2.17
N PRO A 19 9.83 5.79 3.37
CA PRO A 19 9.45 4.93 4.48
C PRO A 19 8.34 3.93 4.11
N PRO A 20 8.32 2.71 4.67
CA PRO A 20 7.39 1.64 4.27
C PRO A 20 5.91 2.01 4.36
N HIS A 21 5.52 2.93 5.25
CA HIS A 21 4.12 3.37 5.36
C HIS A 21 3.61 4.11 4.11
N HIS A 22 4.48 4.64 3.26
CA HIS A 22 4.09 5.23 1.97
C HIS A 22 3.74 4.17 0.91
N ASP A 23 3.97 2.89 1.18
CA ASP A 23 3.64 1.77 0.30
C ASP A 23 2.26 1.18 0.60
N ILE A 24 1.62 1.61 1.69
CA ILE A 24 0.32 1.10 2.12
C ILE A 24 -0.76 2.07 1.66
N TYR A 25 -1.45 1.74 0.58
CA TYR A 25 -2.53 2.54 -0.01
C TYR A 25 -3.92 1.95 0.21
N SER A 26 -4.00 0.65 0.50
CA SER A 26 -5.26 -0.05 0.64
C SER A 26 -5.23 -1.05 1.80
N ILE A 27 -6.41 -1.55 2.18
CA ILE A 27 -6.55 -2.63 3.17
C ILE A 27 -5.85 -3.91 2.68
N GLU A 28 -5.81 -4.16 1.37
CA GLU A 28 -5.12 -5.31 0.79
C GLU A 28 -3.59 -5.22 0.99
N ASP A 29 -3.00 -4.04 0.85
CA ASP A 29 -1.58 -3.82 1.14
C ASP A 29 -1.28 -4.04 2.62
N LEU A 30 -2.16 -3.53 3.48
CA LEU A 30 -2.06 -3.74 4.92
C LEU A 30 -2.17 -5.23 5.28
N ALA A 31 -3.12 -5.96 4.66
CA ALA A 31 -3.28 -7.40 4.86
C ALA A 31 -2.02 -8.18 4.47
N GLN A 32 -1.37 -7.82 3.37
CA GLN A 32 -0.10 -8.39 2.96
C GLN A 32 0.98 -8.15 4.01
N LEU A 33 1.14 -6.91 4.48
CA LEU A 33 2.13 -6.56 5.51
C LEU A 33 1.87 -7.31 6.83
N ILE A 34 0.60 -7.41 7.26
CA ILE A 34 0.21 -8.18 8.45
C ILE A 34 0.62 -9.66 8.27
N TYR A 35 0.36 -10.23 7.11
CA TYR A 35 0.74 -11.61 6.79
C TYR A 35 2.25 -11.81 6.85
N ASP A 36 3.03 -10.92 6.24
CA ASP A 36 4.50 -10.96 6.24
C ASP A 36 5.07 -10.87 7.66
N LEU A 37 4.53 -9.97 8.50
CA LEU A 37 4.91 -9.85 9.91
C LEU A 37 4.57 -11.12 10.70
N LYS A 38 3.41 -11.73 10.44
CA LYS A 38 3.04 -13.01 11.05
C LYS A 38 3.94 -14.16 10.59
N CYS A 39 4.39 -14.17 9.35
CA CYS A 39 5.37 -15.15 8.86
C CYS A 39 6.72 -15.00 9.57
N SER A 40 7.14 -13.77 9.84
CA SER A 40 8.38 -13.47 10.58
C SER A 40 8.29 -13.85 12.05
N ASN A 41 7.14 -13.63 12.69
CA ASN A 41 6.88 -14.04 14.07
C ASN A 41 5.40 -14.42 14.30
N ARG A 42 5.11 -15.70 14.22
CA ARG A 42 3.74 -16.25 14.37
C ARG A 42 3.12 -16.00 15.75
N LYS A 43 3.92 -15.74 16.78
CA LYS A 43 3.44 -15.49 18.14
C LYS A 43 3.15 -14.03 18.44
N ALA A 44 3.65 -13.09 17.62
CA ALA A 44 3.41 -11.67 17.82
C ALA A 44 1.96 -11.31 17.53
N ALA A 45 1.33 -10.52 18.36
CA ALA A 45 0.08 -9.83 18.05
C ALA A 45 0.39 -8.64 17.13
N ILE A 46 -0.36 -8.53 16.04
CA ILE A 46 -0.21 -7.40 15.11
C ILE A 46 -1.20 -6.33 15.47
N ASN A 47 -0.67 -5.16 15.86
CA ASN A 47 -1.43 -3.97 16.23
C ASN A 47 -1.41 -2.95 15.09
N VAL A 48 -2.57 -2.46 14.69
CA VAL A 48 -2.72 -1.40 13.68
C VAL A 48 -3.29 -0.16 14.34
N LYS A 49 -2.55 0.96 14.24
CA LYS A 49 -2.96 2.25 14.79
C LYS A 49 -3.78 3.05 13.77
N LEU A 50 -4.97 3.48 14.20
CA LEU A 50 -5.87 4.35 13.45
C LEU A 50 -6.09 5.65 14.21
N VAL A 51 -6.23 6.74 13.47
CA VAL A 51 -6.60 8.04 14.05
C VAL A 51 -8.12 8.13 14.18
N SER A 52 -8.60 8.66 15.30
CA SER A 52 -10.01 8.98 15.50
C SER A 52 -10.43 10.07 14.51
N GLU A 53 -11.22 9.69 13.52
CA GLU A 53 -11.82 10.58 12.53
C GLU A 53 -13.16 9.98 12.04
N ALA A 54 -13.95 10.77 11.34
CA ALA A 54 -15.21 10.27 10.80
C ALA A 54 -14.96 9.17 9.76
N GLY A 55 -15.64 8.02 9.89
CA GLY A 55 -15.44 6.86 9.02
C GLY A 55 -14.42 5.84 9.52
N VAL A 56 -13.74 6.09 10.65
CA VAL A 56 -12.75 5.17 11.23
C VAL A 56 -13.34 3.78 11.52
N GLY A 57 -14.63 3.69 11.80
CA GLY A 57 -15.32 2.41 11.99
C GLY A 57 -15.29 1.51 10.76
N THR A 58 -15.46 2.08 9.56
CA THR A 58 -15.32 1.33 8.30
C THR A 58 -13.89 0.85 8.09
N ILE A 59 -12.91 1.70 8.39
CA ILE A 59 -11.48 1.34 8.31
C ILE A 59 -11.17 0.23 9.32
N ALA A 60 -11.66 0.33 10.56
CA ALA A 60 -11.48 -0.70 11.59
C ALA A 60 -12.05 -2.05 11.16
N ALA A 61 -13.23 -2.08 10.52
CA ALA A 61 -13.80 -3.31 9.96
C ALA A 61 -12.90 -3.91 8.86
N GLY A 62 -12.34 -3.08 7.98
CA GLY A 62 -11.36 -3.50 6.98
C GLY A 62 -10.09 -4.08 7.60
N VAL A 63 -9.53 -3.41 8.60
CA VAL A 63 -8.32 -3.81 9.33
C VAL A 63 -8.53 -5.14 10.07
N ALA A 64 -9.70 -5.34 10.69
CA ALA A 64 -10.07 -6.62 11.30
C ALA A 64 -10.15 -7.75 10.27
N LYS A 65 -10.71 -7.50 9.08
CA LYS A 65 -10.73 -8.45 7.96
C LYS A 65 -9.32 -8.71 7.41
N ALA A 66 -8.43 -7.74 7.44
CA ALA A 66 -7.03 -7.87 7.03
C ALA A 66 -6.20 -8.77 7.97
N GLY A 67 -6.74 -9.15 9.13
CA GLY A 67 -6.11 -10.09 10.06
C GLY A 67 -5.33 -9.43 11.21
N ALA A 68 -5.50 -8.14 11.46
CA ALA A 68 -4.99 -7.51 12.67
C ALA A 68 -5.64 -8.13 13.92
N GLU A 69 -4.89 -8.22 15.00
CA GLU A 69 -5.34 -8.78 16.29
C GLU A 69 -5.67 -7.68 17.29
N VAL A 70 -5.05 -6.51 17.13
CA VAL A 70 -5.31 -5.32 17.95
C VAL A 70 -5.52 -4.13 17.02
N ILE A 71 -6.50 -3.30 17.33
CA ILE A 71 -6.76 -2.03 16.65
C ILE A 71 -6.66 -0.92 17.70
N LEU A 72 -5.63 -0.08 17.58
CA LEU A 72 -5.46 1.09 18.43
C LEU A 72 -6.18 2.29 17.82
N ILE A 73 -7.16 2.83 18.54
CA ILE A 73 -7.81 4.10 18.21
C ILE A 73 -7.13 5.22 18.98
N SER A 74 -6.46 6.09 18.25
CA SER A 74 -5.71 7.23 18.81
C SER A 74 -6.47 8.53 18.57
N GLY A 75 -6.63 9.34 19.61
CA GLY A 75 -7.21 10.69 19.47
C GLY A 75 -6.23 11.71 18.88
N PHE A 76 -6.69 12.93 18.66
CA PHE A 76 -5.86 14.04 18.15
C PHE A 76 -4.64 14.36 19.01
N ASP A 77 -4.69 14.04 20.28
CA ASP A 77 -3.57 14.23 21.24
C ASP A 77 -2.56 13.06 21.25
N GLY A 78 -2.80 12.01 20.45
CA GLY A 78 -1.91 10.87 20.34
C GLY A 78 -0.67 11.15 19.50
N GLY A 79 0.16 10.12 19.33
CA GLY A 79 1.39 10.20 18.57
C GLY A 79 2.59 10.66 19.39
N THR A 80 3.50 11.39 18.76
CA THR A 80 4.74 11.85 19.41
C THR A 80 4.54 13.13 20.20
N GLY A 81 5.21 13.23 21.37
CA GLY A 81 5.30 14.49 22.12
C GLY A 81 5.98 15.65 21.36
N ALA A 82 6.67 15.34 20.28
CA ALA A 82 7.33 16.30 19.39
C ALA A 82 6.42 16.83 18.25
N ALA A 83 5.20 16.33 18.12
CA ALA A 83 4.29 16.80 17.08
C ALA A 83 4.05 18.32 17.16
N PRO A 84 4.08 19.05 16.05
CA PRO A 84 3.80 20.47 16.03
C PRO A 84 2.35 20.76 16.41
N ARG A 85 2.08 21.96 16.94
CA ARG A 85 0.75 22.33 17.43
C ARG A 85 -0.34 22.23 16.37
N ASN A 86 -0.05 22.59 15.13
CA ASN A 86 -1.00 22.51 14.03
C ASN A 86 -1.42 21.04 13.75
N SER A 87 -0.50 20.08 13.82
CA SER A 87 -0.85 18.66 13.69
C SER A 87 -1.78 18.20 14.82
N ILE A 88 -1.49 18.59 16.07
CA ILE A 88 -2.32 18.21 17.23
C ILE A 88 -3.73 18.79 17.14
N HIS A 89 -3.87 20.01 16.62
CA HIS A 89 -5.18 20.67 16.58
C HIS A 89 -6.03 20.31 15.35
N ASN A 90 -5.40 19.79 14.28
CA ASN A 90 -6.07 19.62 13.01
C ASN A 90 -6.02 18.17 12.46
N ALA A 91 -5.31 17.26 13.13
CA ALA A 91 -5.19 15.87 12.69
C ALA A 91 -5.88 14.93 13.69
N GLY A 92 -7.18 14.71 13.48
CA GLY A 92 -7.97 13.81 14.29
C GLY A 92 -9.01 14.48 15.20
N LEU A 93 -9.86 13.63 15.76
CA LEU A 93 -10.92 13.95 16.71
C LEU A 93 -10.57 13.40 18.10
N PRO A 94 -11.35 13.75 19.16
CA PRO A 94 -11.24 13.06 20.44
C PRO A 94 -11.36 11.55 20.29
N TRP A 95 -10.55 10.79 21.03
CA TRP A 95 -10.53 9.33 20.96
C TRP A 95 -11.88 8.67 21.26
N GLU A 96 -12.71 9.31 22.09
CA GLU A 96 -14.03 8.83 22.48
C GLU A 96 -14.94 8.62 21.26
N LEU A 97 -14.89 9.54 20.28
CA LEU A 97 -15.70 9.47 19.06
C LEU A 97 -15.28 8.30 18.19
N GLY A 98 -13.98 8.20 17.87
CA GLY A 98 -13.45 7.13 17.02
C GLY A 98 -13.55 5.77 17.67
N LEU A 99 -13.35 5.68 18.99
CA LEU A 99 -13.47 4.44 19.74
C LEU A 99 -14.92 3.90 19.69
N ALA A 100 -15.90 4.75 19.98
CA ALA A 100 -17.30 4.35 19.92
C ALA A 100 -17.73 3.95 18.52
N GLU A 101 -17.31 4.70 17.49
CA GLU A 101 -17.60 4.38 16.10
C GLU A 101 -16.97 3.04 15.68
N ALA A 102 -15.70 2.80 16.01
CA ALA A 102 -15.01 1.56 15.70
C ALA A 102 -15.66 0.36 16.41
N HIS A 103 -15.94 0.48 17.71
CA HIS A 103 -16.61 -0.57 18.48
C HIS A 103 -17.97 -0.93 17.91
N GLN A 104 -18.82 0.07 17.64
CA GLN A 104 -20.15 -0.13 17.08
C GLN A 104 -20.08 -0.75 15.68
N SER A 105 -19.21 -0.25 14.80
CA SER A 105 -19.04 -0.77 13.44
C SER A 105 -18.56 -2.22 13.43
N LEU A 106 -17.63 -2.58 14.31
CA LEU A 106 -17.15 -3.96 14.46
C LEU A 106 -18.26 -4.91 14.94
N ILE A 107 -19.12 -4.48 15.87
CA ILE A 107 -20.29 -5.27 16.31
C ILE A 107 -21.24 -5.48 15.14
N MET A 108 -21.65 -4.40 14.46
CA MET A 108 -22.60 -4.48 13.34
C MET A 108 -22.12 -5.36 12.18
N ASN A 109 -20.80 -5.51 12.02
CA ASN A 109 -20.20 -6.36 11.00
C ASN A 109 -19.83 -7.78 11.51
N GLY A 110 -20.14 -8.14 12.77
CA GLY A 110 -19.79 -9.44 13.35
C GLY A 110 -18.27 -9.65 13.49
N LEU A 111 -17.50 -8.59 13.65
CA LEU A 111 -16.04 -8.63 13.67
C LEU A 111 -15.46 -8.30 15.06
N ARG A 112 -16.30 -7.85 16.00
CA ARG A 112 -15.82 -7.33 17.29
C ARG A 112 -15.04 -8.35 18.10
N SER A 113 -15.50 -9.58 18.12
CA SER A 113 -14.85 -10.67 18.87
C SER A 113 -13.47 -11.08 18.35
N ARG A 114 -13.08 -10.62 17.17
CA ARG A 114 -11.86 -11.03 16.49
C ARG A 114 -10.65 -10.15 16.78
N VAL A 115 -10.90 -8.95 17.30
CA VAL A 115 -9.87 -7.96 17.58
C VAL A 115 -10.04 -7.41 18.98
N ARG A 116 -8.92 -7.10 19.64
CA ARG A 116 -8.93 -6.20 20.79
C ARG A 116 -8.93 -4.77 20.30
N ILE A 117 -9.65 -3.91 21.01
CA ILE A 117 -9.57 -2.48 20.75
C ILE A 117 -8.72 -1.84 21.85
N GLU A 118 -7.70 -1.13 21.43
CA GLU A 118 -6.85 -0.32 22.30
C GLU A 118 -7.23 1.16 22.11
N ALA A 119 -7.19 1.95 23.18
CA ALA A 119 -7.35 3.39 23.13
C ALA A 119 -6.14 4.09 23.76
N ASP A 120 -5.68 5.18 23.13
CA ASP A 120 -4.67 6.07 23.69
C ASP A 120 -5.09 7.55 23.56
N SER A 121 -4.21 8.46 23.86
CA SER A 121 -4.35 9.91 23.86
C SER A 121 -4.81 10.48 25.20
N LYS A 122 -3.82 10.66 26.07
CA LYS A 122 -3.99 11.30 27.38
C LYS A 122 -4.97 10.61 28.33
N LEU A 123 -4.96 9.30 28.38
CA LEU A 123 -5.57 8.59 29.50
C LEU A 123 -4.70 8.87 30.75
N MET A 124 -5.24 9.60 31.72
CA MET A 124 -4.48 10.15 32.85
C MET A 124 -4.98 9.67 34.21
N SER A 125 -6.18 9.05 34.27
CA SER A 125 -6.84 8.60 35.48
C SER A 125 -7.58 7.28 35.29
N GLY A 126 -7.89 6.58 36.36
CA GLY A 126 -8.76 5.40 36.33
C GLY A 126 -10.15 5.68 35.79
N ARG A 127 -10.64 6.92 35.95
CA ARG A 127 -11.90 7.37 35.34
C ARG A 127 -11.82 7.36 33.81
N ASP A 128 -10.71 7.84 33.21
CA ASP A 128 -10.55 7.86 31.76
C ASP A 128 -10.51 6.43 31.21
N VAL A 129 -9.81 5.53 31.92
CA VAL A 129 -9.76 4.10 31.60
C VAL A 129 -11.16 3.46 31.68
N ALA A 130 -11.94 3.77 32.74
CA ALA A 130 -13.31 3.27 32.86
C ALA A 130 -14.20 3.73 31.72
N ILE A 131 -14.12 5.00 31.32
CA ILE A 131 -14.88 5.55 30.17
C ILE A 131 -14.43 4.86 28.88
N ALA A 132 -13.14 4.69 28.66
CA ALA A 132 -12.63 4.01 27.48
C ALA A 132 -13.12 2.55 27.40
N ALA A 133 -13.11 1.82 28.52
CA ALA A 133 -13.68 0.46 28.56
C ALA A 133 -15.18 0.47 28.25
N MET A 134 -15.97 1.37 28.85
CA MET A 134 -17.41 1.48 28.57
C MET A 134 -17.71 1.84 27.11
N LEU A 135 -16.82 2.55 26.42
CA LEU A 135 -16.92 2.84 24.99
C LEU A 135 -16.36 1.73 24.09
N GLY A 136 -15.76 0.67 24.66
CA GLY A 136 -15.38 -0.53 23.94
C GLY A 136 -13.91 -0.89 23.94
N ALA A 137 -13.02 -0.17 24.65
CA ALA A 137 -11.62 -0.51 24.74
C ALA A 137 -11.36 -1.68 25.72
N GLU A 138 -10.40 -2.54 25.38
CA GLU A 138 -9.90 -3.65 26.20
C GLU A 138 -8.43 -3.46 26.59
N GLU A 139 -7.70 -2.64 25.83
CA GLU A 139 -6.31 -2.29 26.06
C GLU A 139 -6.18 -0.75 26.12
N PHE A 140 -5.21 -0.26 26.88
CA PHE A 140 -5.07 1.17 27.19
C PHE A 140 -3.63 1.62 27.06
N GLY A 141 -3.40 2.61 26.18
CA GLY A 141 -2.08 3.17 25.91
C GLY A 141 -1.79 4.41 26.77
N PHE A 142 -0.65 4.43 27.45
CA PHE A 142 -0.22 5.53 28.33
C PHE A 142 1.11 6.12 27.86
N GLY A 143 1.12 7.39 27.52
CA GLY A 143 2.33 8.13 27.14
C GLY A 143 2.58 9.33 28.05
N THR A 144 1.68 10.29 28.06
CA THR A 144 1.84 11.57 28.78
C THR A 144 1.94 11.38 30.29
N GLY A 145 1.10 10.55 30.90
CA GLY A 145 1.09 10.30 32.34
C GLY A 145 2.45 9.79 32.85
N PRO A 146 2.98 8.69 32.31
CA PRO A 146 4.32 8.19 32.64
C PRO A 146 5.43 9.23 32.43
N LEU A 147 5.39 10.01 31.33
CA LEU A 147 6.37 11.06 31.08
C LEU A 147 6.35 12.15 32.15
N VAL A 148 5.16 12.60 32.56
CA VAL A 148 4.98 13.60 33.61
C VAL A 148 5.47 13.03 34.96
N ALA A 149 5.16 11.78 35.28
CA ALA A 149 5.66 11.09 36.47
C ALA A 149 7.18 11.01 36.48
N MET A 150 7.82 10.95 35.31
CA MET A 150 9.28 10.96 35.14
C MET A 150 9.90 12.38 35.20
N GLY A 151 9.10 13.42 35.34
CA GLY A 151 9.52 14.81 35.43
C GLY A 151 9.51 15.58 34.10
N CYS A 152 8.76 15.10 33.08
CA CYS A 152 8.56 15.83 31.83
C CYS A 152 7.72 17.10 32.08
N VAL A 153 8.21 18.24 31.62
CA VAL A 153 7.52 19.54 31.70
C VAL A 153 6.77 19.94 30.41
N MET A 154 6.61 19.00 29.49
CA MET A 154 5.82 19.14 28.25
C MET A 154 6.25 20.31 27.34
N MET A 155 7.54 20.62 27.27
CA MET A 155 8.08 21.69 26.41
C MET A 155 8.01 21.37 24.91
N ARG A 156 7.79 20.11 24.53
CA ARG A 156 7.64 19.65 23.12
C ARG A 156 8.87 19.95 22.23
N VAL A 157 10.07 19.88 22.79
CA VAL A 157 11.36 20.00 22.07
C VAL A 157 12.05 18.66 21.89
N CYS A 158 11.28 17.56 21.95
CA CYS A 158 11.81 16.19 21.95
C CYS A 158 12.58 15.84 20.67
N ASN A 159 12.21 16.44 19.54
CA ASN A 159 12.84 16.23 18.22
C ASN A 159 14.11 17.05 17.99
N LEU A 160 14.46 17.96 18.92
CA LEU A 160 15.58 18.91 18.75
C LEU A 160 16.84 18.49 19.52
N ASP A 161 16.81 17.36 20.22
CA ASP A 161 17.90 16.91 21.12
C ASP A 161 18.23 17.90 22.27
N THR A 162 17.29 18.82 22.58
CA THR A 162 17.47 19.92 23.53
C THR A 162 16.60 19.78 24.78
N CYS A 163 16.12 18.57 25.11
CA CYS A 163 15.23 18.36 26.24
C CYS A 163 15.86 18.86 27.56
N PRO A 164 15.27 19.91 28.19
CA PRO A 164 15.88 20.50 29.41
C PRO A 164 15.83 19.58 30.62
N MET A 165 14.94 18.58 30.63
CA MET A 165 14.80 17.60 31.71
C MET A 165 15.65 16.36 31.51
N GLY A 166 16.37 16.25 30.39
CA GLY A 166 17.24 15.11 30.11
C GLY A 166 16.52 13.80 29.76
N ILE A 167 15.18 13.83 29.53
CA ILE A 167 14.39 12.63 29.25
C ILE A 167 14.57 12.19 27.81
N CYS A 168 14.43 13.12 26.85
CA CYS A 168 14.47 12.85 25.41
C CYS A 168 15.64 13.61 24.77
N THR A 169 16.85 13.18 25.05
CA THR A 169 18.09 13.75 24.50
C THR A 169 19.24 12.76 24.59
N GLN A 170 20.13 12.81 23.62
CA GLN A 170 21.42 12.11 23.62
C GLN A 170 22.57 13.00 24.13
N ASN A 171 22.32 14.31 24.32
CA ASN A 171 23.34 15.23 24.85
C ASN A 171 23.77 14.83 26.27
N PRO A 172 25.06 14.51 26.52
CA PRO A 172 25.55 14.02 27.83
C PRO A 172 25.29 14.98 28.99
N GLU A 173 25.40 16.31 28.76
CA GLU A 173 25.19 17.31 29.79
C GLU A 173 23.72 17.47 30.17
N LEU A 174 22.81 17.39 29.19
CA LEU A 174 21.37 17.42 29.48
C LEU A 174 20.89 16.13 30.15
N ARG A 175 21.42 14.97 29.77
CA ARG A 175 21.10 13.68 30.42
C ARG A 175 21.39 13.67 31.90
N LYS A 176 22.40 14.38 32.37
CA LYS A 176 22.72 14.51 33.82
C LYS A 176 21.60 15.14 34.61
N ARG A 177 20.70 15.87 33.98
CA ARG A 177 19.53 16.52 34.63
C ARG A 177 18.38 15.57 34.90
N PHE A 178 18.39 14.39 34.28
CA PHE A 178 17.31 13.42 34.43
C PHE A 178 17.29 12.85 35.85
N LYS A 179 16.13 13.02 36.52
CA LYS A 179 15.92 12.57 37.91
C LYS A 179 14.81 11.53 38.04
N GLY A 180 14.24 11.08 36.93
CA GLY A 180 13.20 10.06 36.96
C GLY A 180 13.70 8.72 37.45
N LYS A 181 12.82 7.97 38.10
CA LYS A 181 13.08 6.62 38.60
C LYS A 181 11.98 5.67 38.11
N PRO A 182 12.29 4.39 37.86
CA PRO A 182 11.28 3.40 37.47
C PRO A 182 10.10 3.31 38.43
N GLU A 183 10.40 3.47 39.75
CA GLU A 183 9.39 3.40 40.80
C GLU A 183 8.28 4.46 40.65
N TYR A 184 8.59 5.61 40.05
CA TYR A 184 7.60 6.66 39.83
C TYR A 184 6.52 6.19 38.84
N ILE A 185 6.93 5.51 37.76
CA ILE A 185 5.98 4.94 36.78
C ILE A 185 5.23 3.77 37.44
N ILE A 186 5.93 2.87 38.15
CA ILE A 186 5.28 1.73 38.81
C ILE A 186 4.19 2.23 39.77
N ASN A 187 4.48 3.23 40.59
CA ASN A 187 3.52 3.77 41.55
C ASN A 187 2.38 4.50 40.84
N PHE A 188 2.68 5.27 39.80
CA PHE A 188 1.65 5.94 38.99
C PHE A 188 0.67 4.92 38.40
N MET A 189 1.16 3.84 37.78
CA MET A 189 0.30 2.80 37.19
C MET A 189 -0.49 2.03 38.27
N ARG A 190 0.09 1.78 39.45
CA ARG A 190 -0.65 1.18 40.56
C ARG A 190 -1.77 2.08 41.07
N PHE A 191 -1.52 3.38 41.23
CA PHE A 191 -2.54 4.33 41.64
C PHE A 191 -3.66 4.44 40.63
N MET A 192 -3.30 4.43 39.34
CA MET A 192 -4.31 4.42 38.26
C MET A 192 -5.18 3.15 38.29
N ALA A 193 -4.58 1.99 38.51
CA ALA A 193 -5.31 0.74 38.64
C ALA A 193 -6.22 0.73 39.87
N GLU A 194 -5.78 1.32 40.98
CA GLU A 194 -6.61 1.42 42.19
C GLU A 194 -7.77 2.39 42.00
N ASP A 195 -7.55 3.55 41.37
CA ASP A 195 -8.60 4.50 40.99
C ASP A 195 -9.64 3.83 40.08
N LEU A 196 -9.19 3.04 39.08
CA LEU A 196 -10.08 2.24 38.23
C LEU A 196 -10.92 1.24 39.05
N ARG A 197 -10.30 0.52 40.00
CA ARG A 197 -10.99 -0.43 40.88
C ARG A 197 -12.08 0.24 41.71
N GLU A 198 -11.83 1.46 42.21
CA GLU A 198 -12.85 2.23 42.94
C GLU A 198 -14.04 2.55 42.06
N TYR A 199 -13.83 2.97 40.79
CA TYR A 199 -14.93 3.19 39.84
C TYR A 199 -15.68 1.89 39.55
N MET A 200 -14.99 0.79 39.29
CA MET A 200 -15.60 -0.52 39.04
C MET A 200 -16.45 -0.98 40.24
N ALA A 201 -15.93 -0.85 41.46
CA ALA A 201 -16.66 -1.21 42.67
C ALA A 201 -17.97 -0.38 42.82
N ARG A 202 -17.89 0.93 42.53
CA ARG A 202 -19.08 1.82 42.57
C ARG A 202 -20.12 1.48 41.48
N LEU A 203 -19.66 0.95 40.34
CA LEU A 203 -20.52 0.50 39.23
C LEU A 203 -21.03 -0.95 39.42
N GLY A 204 -20.51 -1.68 40.41
CA GLY A 204 -20.91 -3.07 40.69
C GLY A 204 -20.36 -4.08 39.70
N VAL A 205 -19.21 -3.79 39.03
CA VAL A 205 -18.52 -4.69 38.08
C VAL A 205 -17.23 -5.21 38.68
N HIS A 206 -16.86 -6.49 38.38
CA HIS A 206 -15.72 -7.17 38.98
C HIS A 206 -14.52 -7.25 38.05
N THR A 207 -14.72 -7.24 36.75
CA THR A 207 -13.67 -7.34 35.72
C THR A 207 -13.80 -6.22 34.70
N VAL A 208 -12.69 -5.88 34.03
CA VAL A 208 -12.72 -4.90 32.93
C VAL A 208 -13.57 -5.41 31.78
N ASP A 209 -13.55 -6.74 31.51
CA ASP A 209 -14.37 -7.35 30.47
C ASP A 209 -15.87 -7.14 30.71
N GLU A 210 -16.34 -7.15 31.97
CA GLU A 210 -17.72 -6.80 32.32
C GLU A 210 -18.07 -5.32 32.05
N LEU A 211 -17.06 -4.46 31.98
CA LEU A 211 -17.23 -3.03 31.71
C LEU A 211 -17.23 -2.69 30.22
N VAL A 212 -16.61 -3.55 29.38
CA VAL A 212 -16.46 -3.29 27.94
C VAL A 212 -17.80 -3.12 27.26
N GLY A 213 -17.98 -1.97 26.59
CA GLY A 213 -19.18 -1.65 25.82
C GLY A 213 -20.40 -1.30 26.65
N ARG A 214 -20.30 -1.15 27.99
CA ARG A 214 -21.40 -0.81 28.90
C ARG A 214 -21.74 0.68 28.87
N THR A 215 -22.12 1.18 27.70
CA THR A 215 -22.53 2.57 27.51
C THR A 215 -23.77 2.94 28.32
N ASP A 216 -24.56 1.96 28.75
CA ASP A 216 -25.68 2.12 29.67
C ASP A 216 -25.27 2.66 31.05
N LEU A 217 -24.03 2.50 31.45
CA LEU A 217 -23.47 3.04 32.69
C LEU A 217 -22.95 4.49 32.53
N LEU A 218 -23.00 5.05 31.34
CA LEU A 218 -22.61 6.43 31.06
C LEU A 218 -23.82 7.34 30.98
N LYS A 219 -23.71 8.52 31.60
CA LYS A 219 -24.69 9.58 31.48
C LYS A 219 -24.00 10.86 31.01
N VAL A 220 -24.61 11.52 30.03
CA VAL A 220 -24.15 12.83 29.59
C VAL A 220 -24.34 13.81 30.75
N LYS A 221 -23.31 14.55 31.10
CA LYS A 221 -23.36 15.57 32.14
C LYS A 221 -24.15 16.78 31.65
N ASP A 222 -25.02 17.32 32.51
CA ASP A 222 -25.74 18.56 32.24
C ASP A 222 -24.73 19.70 32.01
N ALA A 223 -24.91 20.44 30.92
CA ALA A 223 -24.09 21.58 30.56
C ALA A 223 -24.85 22.89 30.84
N PRO A 224 -24.17 24.00 31.20
CA PRO A 224 -24.80 25.30 31.38
C PRO A 224 -25.60 25.71 30.13
N ALA A 225 -26.81 26.16 30.31
CA ALA A 225 -27.68 26.62 29.22
C ALA A 225 -26.99 27.72 28.39
N GLY A 226 -27.04 27.63 27.06
CA GLY A 226 -26.38 28.54 26.11
C GLY A 226 -24.88 28.34 25.94
N SER A 227 -24.27 27.32 26.58
CA SER A 227 -22.90 26.93 26.30
C SER A 227 -22.84 26.04 25.06
N ARG A 228 -21.68 26.01 24.35
CA ARG A 228 -21.46 25.05 23.23
C ARG A 228 -21.65 23.59 23.66
N ALA A 229 -21.36 23.27 24.90
CA ALA A 229 -21.55 21.92 25.43
C ALA A 229 -23.03 21.52 25.54
N SER A 230 -23.97 22.49 25.75
CA SER A 230 -25.40 22.20 25.78
C SER A 230 -26.01 21.92 24.41
N GLU A 231 -25.29 22.24 23.33
CA GLU A 231 -25.71 21.98 21.95
C GLU A 231 -25.18 20.62 21.42
N MET A 232 -24.35 19.93 22.20
CA MET A 232 -23.76 18.67 21.79
C MET A 232 -24.73 17.50 21.98
N ASP A 233 -25.01 16.78 20.88
CA ASP A 233 -25.72 15.50 20.92
C ASP A 233 -24.75 14.34 20.98
N LEU A 234 -24.65 13.64 22.08
CA LEU A 234 -23.81 12.46 22.30
C LEU A 234 -24.61 11.14 22.21
N THR A 235 -25.84 11.17 21.75
CA THR A 235 -26.73 9.99 21.69
C THR A 235 -26.11 8.89 20.82
N ALA A 236 -25.53 9.23 19.66
CA ALA A 236 -24.90 8.28 18.77
C ALA A 236 -23.65 7.61 19.39
N LEU A 237 -22.88 8.38 20.17
CA LEU A 237 -21.68 7.87 20.89
C LEU A 237 -22.07 6.84 21.95
N LEU A 238 -23.18 7.05 22.66
CA LEU A 238 -23.67 6.16 23.72
C LEU A 238 -24.53 5.00 23.23
N LYS A 239 -24.83 4.95 21.93
CA LYS A 239 -25.64 3.86 21.36
C LYS A 239 -24.91 2.52 21.50
N ASN A 240 -25.63 1.50 22.00
CA ASN A 240 -25.14 0.14 22.02
C ASN A 240 -25.85 -0.67 20.91
N PRO A 241 -25.15 -1.01 19.81
CA PRO A 241 -25.74 -1.73 18.68
C PRO A 241 -25.70 -3.25 18.90
N LEU A 242 -26.03 -3.75 20.08
CA LEU A 242 -26.06 -5.19 20.32
C LEU A 242 -26.95 -5.87 19.27
N VAL A 243 -26.33 -6.69 18.46
CA VAL A 243 -26.99 -7.61 17.53
C VAL A 243 -27.08 -8.95 18.20
N GLU A 244 -28.18 -9.68 17.99
CA GLU A 244 -28.36 -11.03 18.54
C GLU A 244 -27.13 -11.90 18.23
N ASN A 245 -26.56 -12.55 19.27
CA ASN A 245 -25.34 -13.35 19.23
C ASN A 245 -24.01 -12.59 18.90
N SER A 246 -23.98 -11.26 18.96
CA SER A 246 -22.72 -10.53 18.81
C SER A 246 -21.91 -10.48 20.12
N SER A 247 -20.59 -10.62 20.02
CA SER A 247 -19.68 -10.42 21.14
C SER A 247 -19.31 -8.94 21.27
N VAL A 248 -19.18 -8.45 22.49
CA VAL A 248 -18.74 -7.08 22.79
C VAL A 248 -17.27 -6.95 23.13
N HIS A 249 -16.55 -8.08 23.23
CA HIS A 249 -15.12 -8.14 23.54
C HIS A 249 -14.43 -9.26 22.74
N PHE A 250 -13.11 -9.29 22.80
CA PHE A 250 -12.28 -10.24 22.10
C PHE A 250 -12.53 -11.69 22.54
N ASN A 251 -12.55 -12.60 21.57
CA ASN A 251 -12.61 -14.05 21.79
C ASN A 251 -11.58 -14.75 20.90
N ALA A 252 -10.53 -15.28 21.50
CA ALA A 252 -9.44 -15.95 20.79
C ALA A 252 -9.86 -17.19 19.97
N LYS A 253 -11.07 -17.73 20.21
CA LYS A 253 -11.60 -18.87 19.47
C LYS A 253 -12.31 -18.47 18.17
N ASP A 254 -12.58 -17.18 18.00
CA ASP A 254 -13.27 -16.66 16.83
C ASP A 254 -12.27 -16.37 15.70
N VAL A 255 -12.09 -17.36 14.82
CA VAL A 255 -11.15 -17.29 13.69
C VAL A 255 -11.90 -16.90 12.42
N TYR A 256 -11.34 -15.95 11.69
CA TYR A 256 -11.92 -15.52 10.40
C TYR A 256 -11.70 -16.54 9.30
N ASN A 257 -12.77 -16.92 8.65
CA ASN A 257 -12.71 -17.65 7.40
C ASN A 257 -12.72 -16.64 6.23
N PHE A 258 -11.60 -16.52 5.53
CA PHE A 258 -11.48 -15.66 4.35
C PHE A 258 -12.34 -16.17 3.17
N GLY A 259 -12.87 -17.38 3.24
CA GLY A 259 -13.72 -17.94 2.20
C GLY A 259 -13.00 -18.13 0.87
N LEU A 260 -11.69 -18.37 0.88
CA LEU A 260 -10.87 -18.50 -0.33
C LEU A 260 -11.38 -19.58 -1.28
N GLU A 261 -12.02 -20.62 -0.77
CA GLU A 261 -12.68 -21.69 -1.54
C GLU A 261 -13.83 -21.18 -2.42
N LYS A 262 -14.33 -19.95 -2.16
CA LYS A 262 -15.43 -19.32 -2.93
C LYS A 262 -14.92 -18.45 -4.07
N THR A 263 -13.63 -18.15 -4.12
CA THR A 263 -13.03 -17.32 -5.16
C THR A 263 -13.13 -17.95 -6.55
N PRO A 264 -13.21 -17.17 -7.64
CA PRO A 264 -13.17 -17.71 -8.99
C PRO A 264 -11.92 -18.56 -9.27
N ASP A 265 -10.77 -18.18 -8.73
CA ASP A 265 -9.53 -18.95 -8.81
C ASP A 265 -9.76 -20.42 -8.38
N MET A 266 -10.33 -20.61 -7.20
CA MET A 266 -10.56 -21.95 -6.66
C MET A 266 -11.75 -22.69 -7.31
N ARG A 267 -12.81 -21.96 -7.62
CA ARG A 267 -14.05 -22.56 -8.17
C ARG A 267 -13.96 -22.84 -9.67
N VAL A 268 -13.22 -22.03 -10.42
CA VAL A 268 -13.18 -22.08 -11.88
C VAL A 268 -11.78 -22.42 -12.38
N LEU A 269 -10.76 -21.58 -12.11
CA LEU A 269 -9.42 -21.73 -12.70
C LEU A 269 -8.79 -23.08 -12.32
N MET A 270 -8.71 -23.40 -11.03
CA MET A 270 -8.16 -24.68 -10.54
C MET A 270 -8.86 -25.90 -11.12
N LYS A 271 -10.16 -25.81 -11.41
CA LYS A 271 -10.93 -26.91 -11.98
C LYS A 271 -10.76 -27.02 -13.48
N LYS A 272 -10.91 -25.90 -14.21
CA LYS A 272 -10.85 -25.90 -15.67
C LYS A 272 -9.45 -26.23 -16.18
N PHE A 273 -8.42 -25.70 -15.57
CA PHE A 273 -7.03 -25.98 -15.95
C PHE A 273 -6.46 -27.29 -15.41
N LYS A 274 -7.18 -27.99 -14.53
CA LYS A 274 -6.67 -29.18 -13.80
C LYS A 274 -5.91 -30.18 -14.67
N LYS A 275 -6.45 -30.52 -15.85
CA LYS A 275 -5.81 -31.51 -16.75
C LYS A 275 -4.43 -31.07 -17.23
N SER A 276 -4.29 -29.81 -17.67
CA SER A 276 -3.01 -29.26 -18.10
C SER A 276 -2.10 -29.01 -16.89
N PHE A 277 -2.65 -28.46 -15.82
CA PHE A 277 -1.90 -28.17 -14.59
C PHE A 277 -1.28 -29.43 -13.97
N ASP A 278 -1.97 -30.58 -13.99
CA ASP A 278 -1.47 -31.84 -13.41
C ASP A 278 -0.31 -32.46 -14.21
N MET A 279 -0.08 -32.05 -15.44
CA MET A 279 1.06 -32.50 -16.27
C MET A 279 2.40 -31.98 -15.74
N ALA A 280 3.49 -32.71 -16.02
CA ALA A 280 4.86 -32.23 -15.75
C ALA A 280 5.22 -31.04 -16.68
N GLU A 281 4.80 -31.12 -17.93
CA GLU A 281 4.88 -30.08 -18.94
C GLU A 281 3.45 -29.68 -19.35
N PRO A 282 2.91 -28.58 -18.81
CA PRO A 282 1.57 -28.13 -19.14
C PRO A 282 1.42 -27.80 -20.62
N LYS A 283 0.29 -28.21 -21.20
CA LYS A 283 -0.05 -27.81 -22.58
C LYS A 283 -0.81 -26.48 -22.55
N PRO A 284 -0.54 -25.59 -23.52
CA PRO A 284 -1.29 -24.35 -23.67
C PRO A 284 -2.80 -24.60 -23.68
N MET A 285 -3.52 -23.80 -22.91
CA MET A 285 -4.95 -23.91 -22.79
C MET A 285 -5.57 -22.54 -22.55
N THR A 286 -6.60 -22.22 -23.32
CA THR A 286 -7.38 -20.97 -23.17
C THR A 286 -8.76 -21.30 -22.61
N ILE A 287 -9.23 -20.47 -21.69
CA ILE A 287 -10.60 -20.50 -21.16
C ILE A 287 -11.19 -19.09 -21.18
N GLU A 288 -12.51 -19.03 -21.22
CA GLU A 288 -13.27 -17.79 -21.17
C GLU A 288 -14.24 -17.80 -19.99
N LEU A 289 -14.40 -16.66 -19.31
CA LEU A 289 -15.32 -16.51 -18.20
C LEU A 289 -15.71 -15.04 -17.96
N GLU A 290 -16.83 -14.84 -17.30
CA GLU A 290 -17.27 -13.55 -16.79
C GLU A 290 -16.61 -13.22 -15.47
N VAL A 291 -16.20 -11.97 -15.28
CA VAL A 291 -15.66 -11.43 -14.03
C VAL A 291 -16.40 -10.17 -13.59
N GLY A 292 -16.51 -9.98 -12.29
CA GLY A 292 -17.11 -8.79 -11.69
C GLY A 292 -16.15 -8.02 -10.80
N ASN A 293 -16.48 -6.77 -10.52
CA ASN A 293 -15.67 -5.90 -9.65
C ASN A 293 -15.53 -6.40 -8.20
N THR A 294 -16.34 -7.37 -7.80
CA THR A 294 -16.24 -8.05 -6.50
C THR A 294 -15.26 -9.24 -6.50
N ASP A 295 -14.78 -9.67 -7.67
CA ASP A 295 -13.77 -10.72 -7.81
C ASP A 295 -12.38 -10.13 -7.59
N ARG A 296 -12.09 -9.82 -6.33
CA ARG A 296 -10.84 -9.16 -5.93
C ARG A 296 -9.65 -10.13 -6.02
N ALA A 297 -8.48 -9.59 -6.38
CA ALA A 297 -7.23 -10.35 -6.51
C ALA A 297 -7.36 -11.59 -7.42
N PHE A 298 -8.19 -11.49 -8.47
CA PHE A 298 -8.40 -12.56 -9.44
C PHE A 298 -7.08 -12.96 -10.11
N GLY A 299 -6.82 -14.24 -10.20
CA GLY A 299 -5.60 -14.82 -10.75
C GLY A 299 -4.47 -15.03 -9.73
N THR A 300 -4.52 -14.39 -8.55
CA THR A 300 -3.45 -14.45 -7.56
C THR A 300 -3.29 -15.84 -6.93
N ILE A 301 -4.38 -16.50 -6.55
CA ILE A 301 -4.32 -17.85 -5.94
C ILE A 301 -3.85 -18.86 -6.99
N PHE A 302 -4.41 -18.83 -8.19
CA PHE A 302 -3.98 -19.73 -9.26
C PHE A 302 -2.52 -19.47 -9.66
N GLY A 303 -2.09 -18.21 -9.74
CA GLY A 303 -0.70 -17.83 -9.96
C GLY A 303 0.24 -18.35 -8.87
N SER A 304 -0.18 -18.30 -7.59
CA SER A 304 0.58 -18.89 -6.47
C SER A 304 0.76 -20.41 -6.63
N GLU A 305 -0.27 -21.13 -7.07
CA GLU A 305 -0.17 -22.58 -7.33
C GLU A 305 0.75 -22.89 -8.52
N ILE A 306 0.71 -22.05 -9.58
CA ILE A 306 1.66 -22.17 -10.69
C ILE A 306 3.09 -21.99 -10.18
N THR A 307 3.36 -20.94 -9.43
CA THR A 307 4.70 -20.67 -8.87
C THR A 307 5.17 -21.82 -7.97
N ARG A 308 4.29 -22.35 -7.12
CA ARG A 308 4.62 -23.45 -6.22
C ARG A 308 5.02 -24.70 -6.96
N LYS A 309 4.39 -24.99 -8.09
CA LYS A 309 4.62 -26.22 -8.86
C LYS A 309 5.70 -26.08 -9.92
N PHE A 310 5.74 -24.95 -10.63
CA PHE A 310 6.54 -24.78 -11.82
C PHE A 310 7.61 -23.67 -11.69
N GLY A 311 7.63 -22.95 -10.56
CA GLY A 311 8.46 -21.76 -10.44
C GLY A 311 8.00 -20.65 -11.39
N ASN A 312 8.96 -19.97 -12.02
CA ASN A 312 8.70 -18.90 -12.99
C ASN A 312 9.26 -19.29 -14.37
N THR A 313 9.05 -20.54 -14.81
CA THR A 313 9.69 -21.13 -15.99
C THR A 313 8.76 -21.45 -17.14
N LEU A 314 7.44 -21.32 -16.93
CA LEU A 314 6.47 -21.66 -17.96
C LEU A 314 6.52 -20.69 -19.14
N PRO A 315 6.37 -21.21 -20.39
CA PRO A 315 6.21 -20.36 -21.56
C PRO A 315 4.98 -19.44 -21.44
N GLU A 316 5.07 -18.27 -22.08
CA GLU A 316 3.95 -17.33 -22.21
C GLU A 316 2.70 -18.05 -22.77
N ASP A 317 1.51 -17.63 -22.32
CA ASP A 317 0.21 -18.19 -22.75
C ASP A 317 -0.01 -19.70 -22.44
N THR A 318 0.76 -20.29 -21.54
CA THR A 318 0.51 -21.69 -21.11
C THR A 318 -0.90 -21.81 -20.48
N PHE A 319 -1.28 -20.87 -19.64
CA PHE A 319 -2.64 -20.73 -19.11
C PHE A 319 -3.17 -19.35 -19.50
N HIS A 320 -4.12 -19.33 -20.42
CA HIS A 320 -4.72 -18.09 -20.93
C HIS A 320 -6.17 -17.99 -20.48
N VAL A 321 -6.52 -16.88 -19.84
CA VAL A 321 -7.88 -16.62 -19.34
C VAL A 321 -8.40 -15.35 -20.00
N ILE A 322 -9.44 -15.49 -20.82
CA ILE A 322 -10.19 -14.38 -21.37
C ILE A 322 -11.32 -14.05 -20.38
N CYS A 323 -11.25 -12.85 -19.81
CA CYS A 323 -12.18 -12.33 -18.82
C CYS A 323 -13.08 -11.27 -19.47
N ASN A 324 -14.39 -11.46 -19.45
CA ASN A 324 -15.34 -10.47 -19.89
C ASN A 324 -15.95 -9.75 -18.69
N GLY A 325 -15.95 -8.42 -18.69
CA GLY A 325 -16.59 -7.62 -17.64
C GLY A 325 -15.64 -6.70 -16.88
N TYR A 326 -15.64 -6.78 -15.55
CA TYR A 326 -14.98 -5.78 -14.70
C TYR A 326 -13.95 -6.44 -13.78
N GLY A 327 -12.67 -6.13 -13.96
CA GLY A 327 -11.60 -6.55 -13.07
C GLY A 327 -11.74 -5.86 -11.70
N GLY A 328 -11.84 -6.66 -10.63
CA GLY A 328 -11.90 -6.13 -9.27
C GLY A 328 -10.54 -5.58 -8.80
N GLN A 329 -10.52 -5.06 -7.59
CA GLN A 329 -9.30 -4.59 -6.92
C GLN A 329 -8.18 -5.63 -7.03
N SER A 330 -6.97 -5.21 -7.42
CA SER A 330 -5.78 -6.08 -7.57
C SER A 330 -5.94 -7.22 -8.59
N PHE A 331 -6.72 -7.00 -9.67
CA PHE A 331 -6.84 -7.97 -10.77
C PHE A 331 -5.46 -8.31 -11.33
N GLY A 332 -5.13 -9.59 -11.44
CA GLY A 332 -3.84 -10.06 -11.95
C GLY A 332 -2.64 -9.77 -11.05
N ALA A 333 -2.84 -9.49 -9.75
CA ALA A 333 -1.74 -9.26 -8.84
C ALA A 333 -0.86 -10.49 -8.69
N PHE A 334 0.46 -10.29 -8.73
CA PHE A 334 1.51 -11.32 -8.53
C PHE A 334 1.51 -12.48 -9.53
N ILE A 335 0.82 -12.39 -10.65
CA ILE A 335 0.78 -13.51 -11.59
C ILE A 335 2.16 -13.80 -12.18
N PRO A 336 2.57 -15.10 -12.20
CA PRO A 336 3.88 -15.54 -12.68
C PRO A 336 3.89 -15.79 -14.20
N ALA A 337 5.07 -16.07 -14.72
CA ALA A 337 5.23 -16.54 -16.10
C ALA A 337 4.32 -17.74 -16.40
N GLY A 338 3.81 -17.79 -17.62
CA GLY A 338 2.87 -18.81 -18.08
C GLY A 338 1.40 -18.52 -17.86
N LEU A 339 1.05 -17.51 -17.03
CA LEU A 339 -0.33 -17.07 -16.85
C LEU A 339 -0.58 -15.76 -17.59
N THR A 340 -1.55 -15.78 -18.49
CA THR A 340 -2.04 -14.61 -19.21
C THR A 340 -3.49 -14.34 -18.82
N LEU A 341 -3.78 -13.12 -18.40
CA LEU A 341 -5.13 -12.63 -18.17
C LEU A 341 -5.44 -11.54 -19.20
N GLU A 342 -6.44 -11.82 -20.03
CA GLU A 342 -6.96 -10.92 -21.05
C GLU A 342 -8.32 -10.40 -20.60
N LEU A 343 -8.42 -9.10 -20.31
CA LEU A 343 -9.64 -8.47 -19.82
C LEU A 343 -10.31 -7.65 -20.93
N VAL A 344 -11.47 -8.10 -21.34
CA VAL A 344 -12.38 -7.36 -22.22
C VAL A 344 -13.30 -6.53 -21.35
N GLY A 345 -12.87 -5.30 -21.04
CA GLY A 345 -13.56 -4.44 -20.07
C GLY A 345 -12.62 -3.43 -19.42
N ASP A 346 -12.88 -3.13 -18.17
CA ASP A 346 -12.09 -2.22 -17.34
C ASP A 346 -11.72 -2.86 -15.98
N SER A 347 -10.77 -2.27 -15.28
CA SER A 347 -10.30 -2.79 -13.98
C SER A 347 -10.20 -1.69 -12.92
N ASN A 348 -10.45 -2.07 -11.68
CA ASN A 348 -10.22 -1.23 -10.51
C ASN A 348 -8.72 -1.01 -10.25
N ASP A 349 -8.40 -0.40 -9.09
CA ASP A 349 -7.04 -0.08 -8.69
C ASP A 349 -6.15 -1.32 -8.49
N TYR A 350 -4.84 -1.11 -8.50
CA TYR A 350 -3.81 -2.14 -8.28
C TYR A 350 -3.78 -3.29 -9.29
N MET A 351 -4.32 -3.10 -10.48
CA MET A 351 -4.17 -4.12 -11.52
C MET A 351 -2.69 -4.45 -11.74
N GLY A 352 -2.36 -5.75 -11.74
CA GLY A 352 -0.99 -6.22 -11.94
C GLY A 352 0.00 -5.82 -10.83
N LYS A 353 -0.46 -5.47 -9.62
CA LYS A 353 0.43 -5.24 -8.49
C LYS A 353 1.39 -6.41 -8.34
N GLY A 354 2.70 -6.14 -8.26
CA GLY A 354 3.72 -7.18 -8.10
C GLY A 354 3.77 -8.19 -9.24
N LEU A 355 3.34 -7.84 -10.46
CA LEU A 355 3.42 -8.70 -11.65
C LEU A 355 4.79 -9.36 -11.73
N SER A 356 4.85 -10.70 -11.79
CA SER A 356 6.06 -11.49 -11.59
C SER A 356 6.44 -12.36 -12.80
N GLY A 357 6.07 -11.93 -14.00
CA GLY A 357 6.39 -12.66 -15.24
C GLY A 357 5.17 -13.00 -16.08
N GLY A 358 3.96 -12.83 -15.57
CA GLY A 358 2.72 -13.02 -16.31
C GLY A 358 2.46 -11.95 -17.36
N LYS A 359 1.39 -12.14 -18.13
CA LYS A 359 0.95 -11.19 -19.14
C LYS A 359 -0.45 -10.68 -18.83
N LEU A 360 -0.62 -9.36 -18.90
CA LEU A 360 -1.90 -8.67 -18.74
C LEU A 360 -2.26 -7.95 -20.04
N ILE A 361 -3.47 -8.17 -20.52
CA ILE A 361 -4.01 -7.53 -21.71
C ILE A 361 -5.35 -6.92 -21.32
N VAL A 362 -5.53 -5.61 -21.53
CA VAL A 362 -6.79 -4.92 -21.21
C VAL A 362 -7.22 -4.06 -22.37
N TYR A 363 -8.46 -4.22 -22.79
CA TYR A 363 -9.08 -3.39 -23.82
C TYR A 363 -10.60 -3.35 -23.64
N PRO A 364 -11.25 -2.22 -23.97
CA PRO A 364 -12.71 -2.12 -23.96
C PRO A 364 -13.38 -3.05 -24.98
N PRO A 365 -14.64 -3.45 -24.77
CA PRO A 365 -15.43 -4.18 -25.79
C PRO A 365 -15.37 -3.52 -27.17
N LYS A 366 -15.50 -4.33 -28.23
CA LYS A 366 -15.33 -3.84 -29.60
C LYS A 366 -16.40 -2.85 -30.06
N ASP A 367 -17.56 -2.89 -29.46
CA ASP A 367 -18.74 -2.10 -29.77
C ASP A 367 -18.84 -0.74 -29.10
N VAL A 368 -17.79 -0.36 -28.29
CA VAL A 368 -17.76 0.98 -27.69
C VAL A 368 -17.63 2.07 -28.74
N THR A 369 -18.32 3.19 -28.48
CA THR A 369 -18.40 4.33 -29.40
C THR A 369 -17.51 5.51 -29.01
N TYR A 370 -16.90 5.46 -27.82
CA TYR A 370 -15.99 6.49 -27.34
C TYR A 370 -14.55 6.24 -27.82
N ASP A 371 -13.75 7.29 -27.81
CA ASP A 371 -12.31 7.17 -28.07
C ASP A 371 -11.61 6.49 -26.87
N ARG A 372 -11.02 5.33 -27.13
CA ARG A 372 -10.38 4.51 -26.09
C ARG A 372 -9.13 5.19 -25.53
N SER A 373 -8.40 5.92 -26.36
CA SER A 373 -7.16 6.60 -25.97
C SER A 373 -7.39 7.81 -25.02
N GLU A 374 -8.64 8.25 -24.87
CA GLU A 374 -9.03 9.36 -23.99
C GLU A 374 -9.78 8.89 -22.72
N ASN A 375 -10.06 7.59 -22.60
CA ASN A 375 -10.85 7.04 -21.50
C ASN A 375 -10.04 6.14 -20.58
N ILE A 376 -10.26 6.28 -19.27
CA ILE A 376 -9.63 5.44 -18.25
C ILE A 376 -10.24 4.03 -18.32
N VAL A 377 -9.38 3.02 -18.51
CA VAL A 377 -9.75 1.60 -18.53
C VAL A 377 -9.17 0.82 -17.38
N ILE A 378 -8.16 1.35 -16.70
CA ILE A 378 -7.62 0.77 -15.46
C ILE A 378 -7.48 1.85 -14.41
N GLY A 379 -7.74 1.49 -13.14
CA GLY A 379 -7.67 2.39 -12.01
C GLY A 379 -6.26 2.84 -11.65
N ASN A 380 -6.12 3.39 -10.44
CA ASN A 380 -4.86 3.92 -9.94
C ASN A 380 -3.88 2.80 -9.54
N VAL A 381 -2.60 3.16 -9.46
CA VAL A 381 -1.52 2.33 -8.90
C VAL A 381 -1.34 0.99 -9.64
N ALA A 382 -1.72 0.92 -10.91
CA ALA A 382 -1.52 -0.28 -11.71
C ALA A 382 -0.04 -0.58 -11.90
N LEU A 383 0.32 -1.86 -11.91
CA LEU A 383 1.69 -2.40 -11.99
C LEU A 383 2.62 -1.94 -10.85
N TYR A 384 2.06 -1.58 -9.70
CA TYR A 384 2.85 -1.21 -8.53
C TYR A 384 3.81 -2.33 -8.13
N GLY A 385 5.11 -2.04 -8.06
CA GLY A 385 6.12 -3.00 -7.64
C GLY A 385 6.25 -4.22 -8.57
N ALA A 386 5.86 -4.12 -9.84
CA ALA A 386 6.02 -5.18 -10.81
C ALA A 386 7.51 -5.50 -11.03
N THR A 387 7.86 -6.79 -11.07
CA THR A 387 9.26 -7.25 -11.15
C THR A 387 9.61 -7.87 -12.49
N ALA A 388 8.62 -8.39 -13.21
CA ALA A 388 8.77 -8.99 -14.54
C ALA A 388 7.41 -9.14 -15.22
N GLY A 389 7.40 -9.48 -16.50
CA GLY A 389 6.17 -9.72 -17.27
C GLY A 389 5.80 -8.57 -18.18
N LYS A 390 4.62 -8.66 -18.78
CA LYS A 390 4.15 -7.71 -19.79
C LYS A 390 2.74 -7.21 -19.48
N ALA A 391 2.45 -5.95 -19.81
CA ALA A 391 1.11 -5.39 -19.73
C ALA A 391 0.81 -4.52 -20.95
N PHE A 392 -0.30 -4.81 -21.63
CA PHE A 392 -0.77 -4.08 -22.82
C PHE A 392 -2.16 -3.51 -22.52
N ILE A 393 -2.27 -2.19 -22.51
CA ILE A 393 -3.48 -1.48 -22.06
C ILE A 393 -3.96 -0.53 -23.16
N ASN A 394 -5.06 -0.88 -23.81
CA ASN A 394 -5.72 -0.06 -24.84
C ASN A 394 -6.69 0.92 -24.16
N GLY A 395 -6.16 2.01 -23.70
CA GLY A 395 -6.82 3.08 -22.99
C GLY A 395 -5.90 3.75 -21.96
N VAL A 396 -6.47 4.61 -21.14
CA VAL A 396 -5.74 5.40 -20.15
C VAL A 396 -5.69 4.66 -18.82
N ALA A 397 -4.54 4.70 -18.16
CA ALA A 397 -4.38 4.30 -16.77
C ALA A 397 -4.61 5.49 -15.83
N GLY A 398 -5.12 5.21 -14.64
CA GLY A 398 -5.22 6.19 -13.56
C GLY A 398 -3.86 6.70 -13.09
N GLU A 399 -3.85 7.30 -11.90
CA GLU A 399 -2.64 7.86 -11.31
C GLU A 399 -1.66 6.78 -10.83
N ARG A 400 -0.37 7.15 -10.71
CA ARG A 400 0.69 6.33 -10.13
C ARG A 400 0.94 5.00 -10.87
N PHE A 401 0.81 5.02 -12.18
CA PHE A 401 1.10 3.88 -13.06
C PHE A 401 2.58 3.48 -12.99
N CYS A 402 2.88 2.18 -12.87
CA CYS A 402 4.24 1.63 -12.81
C CYS A 402 5.11 2.15 -11.67
N VAL A 403 4.53 2.63 -10.57
CA VAL A 403 5.30 3.03 -9.39
C VAL A 403 6.11 1.83 -8.87
N ARG A 404 7.40 2.03 -8.61
CA ARG A 404 8.33 0.97 -8.18
C ARG A 404 8.42 -0.23 -9.13
N ASN A 405 8.11 -0.06 -10.41
CA ASN A 405 8.40 -1.10 -11.41
C ASN A 405 9.91 -1.34 -11.46
N SER A 406 10.33 -2.61 -11.39
CA SER A 406 11.74 -3.01 -11.40
C SER A 406 12.13 -3.93 -12.56
N GLY A 407 11.17 -4.34 -13.42
CA GLY A 407 11.51 -5.23 -14.53
C GLY A 407 10.37 -5.54 -15.52
N ALA A 408 9.14 -5.13 -15.24
CA ALA A 408 8.03 -5.37 -16.15
C ALA A 408 8.06 -4.41 -17.36
N THR A 409 7.56 -4.90 -18.49
CA THR A 409 7.34 -4.11 -19.70
C THR A 409 5.86 -3.74 -19.82
N ALA A 410 5.55 -2.47 -20.07
CA ALA A 410 4.18 -1.99 -20.20
C ALA A 410 4.00 -1.05 -21.38
N VAL A 411 2.88 -1.18 -22.10
CA VAL A 411 2.43 -0.24 -23.12
C VAL A 411 1.02 0.23 -22.77
N VAL A 412 0.83 1.54 -22.73
CA VAL A 412 -0.44 2.19 -22.33
C VAL A 412 -0.70 3.43 -23.18
N GLU A 413 -1.96 3.80 -23.37
CA GLU A 413 -2.32 4.92 -24.25
C GLU A 413 -2.41 6.28 -23.55
N GLY A 414 -2.27 6.31 -22.24
CA GLY A 414 -2.16 7.52 -21.41
C GLY A 414 -2.06 7.16 -19.95
N VAL A 415 -1.58 8.10 -19.13
CA VAL A 415 -1.43 7.91 -17.68
C VAL A 415 -1.77 9.18 -16.91
N GLY A 416 -2.30 9.02 -15.69
CA GLY A 416 -2.51 10.12 -14.76
C GLY A 416 -1.22 10.67 -14.14
N ASP A 417 -1.36 11.39 -13.03
CA ASP A 417 -0.24 11.98 -12.29
C ASP A 417 0.69 10.89 -11.70
N HIS A 418 1.97 11.24 -11.51
CA HIS A 418 2.95 10.39 -10.81
C HIS A 418 3.30 9.06 -11.51
N GLY A 419 3.16 8.96 -12.84
CA GLY A 419 3.58 7.77 -13.58
C GLY A 419 5.08 7.49 -13.42
N CYS A 420 5.48 6.23 -13.31
CA CYS A 420 6.87 5.75 -13.17
C CYS A 420 7.64 6.30 -11.94
N GLU A 421 6.95 6.76 -10.89
CA GLU A 421 7.63 7.17 -9.65
C GLU A 421 8.43 6.01 -9.05
N TYR A 422 9.65 6.32 -8.60
CA TYR A 422 10.56 5.33 -7.97
C TYR A 422 10.80 4.06 -8.80
N MET A 423 10.60 4.13 -10.11
CA MET A 423 10.90 3.01 -11.02
C MET A 423 12.41 2.73 -11.00
N THR A 424 12.79 1.45 -10.93
CA THR A 424 14.18 1.00 -10.82
C THR A 424 14.63 0.10 -11.97
N GLY A 425 13.70 -0.32 -12.84
CA GLY A 425 13.97 -1.19 -13.98
C GLY A 425 12.74 -1.36 -14.86
N GLY A 426 12.86 -2.13 -15.93
CA GLY A 426 11.77 -2.38 -16.88
C GLY A 426 11.65 -1.30 -17.98
N THR A 427 10.63 -1.45 -18.81
CA THR A 427 10.37 -0.55 -19.95
C THR A 427 8.91 -0.15 -19.98
N VAL A 428 8.65 1.15 -20.07
CA VAL A 428 7.29 1.69 -20.16
C VAL A 428 7.14 2.51 -21.44
N VAL A 429 6.06 2.27 -22.19
CA VAL A 429 5.71 3.04 -23.40
C VAL A 429 4.36 3.71 -23.16
N VAL A 430 4.31 5.02 -23.29
CA VAL A 430 3.06 5.81 -23.20
C VAL A 430 2.77 6.44 -24.57
N LEU A 431 1.67 6.03 -25.19
CA LEU A 431 1.27 6.42 -26.54
C LEU A 431 0.41 7.69 -26.60
N GLY A 432 0.28 8.39 -25.47
CA GLY A 432 -0.51 9.61 -25.33
C GLY A 432 -0.09 10.45 -24.14
N LYS A 433 -1.05 11.15 -23.52
CA LYS A 433 -0.79 12.15 -22.50
C LYS A 433 -0.39 11.54 -21.16
N THR A 434 0.48 12.25 -20.43
CA THR A 434 0.82 11.97 -19.04
C THR A 434 0.27 13.05 -18.12
N GLY A 435 0.02 12.70 -16.86
CA GLY A 435 -0.18 13.68 -15.79
C GLY A 435 1.13 14.32 -15.33
N LYS A 436 1.07 15.05 -14.21
CA LYS A 436 2.19 15.77 -13.61
C LYS A 436 3.15 14.84 -12.86
N ASN A 437 4.34 15.35 -12.59
CA ASN A 437 5.36 14.71 -11.76
C ASN A 437 5.76 13.30 -12.24
N PHE A 438 5.70 13.07 -13.55
CA PHE A 438 6.13 11.81 -14.16
C PHE A 438 7.61 11.53 -13.87
N ALA A 439 7.97 10.28 -13.58
CA ALA A 439 9.32 9.80 -13.29
C ALA A 439 9.98 10.39 -12.02
N ALA A 440 9.22 10.91 -11.06
CA ALA A 440 9.80 11.40 -9.79
C ALA A 440 10.53 10.27 -9.05
N GLY A 441 11.79 10.49 -8.69
CA GLY A 441 12.61 9.49 -8.01
C GLY A 441 12.94 8.24 -8.85
N MET A 442 12.71 8.27 -10.16
CA MET A 442 13.07 7.19 -11.07
C MET A 442 14.59 7.04 -11.13
N SER A 443 15.09 5.88 -10.78
CA SER A 443 16.54 5.59 -10.68
C SER A 443 17.04 4.53 -11.68
N GLY A 444 16.12 3.84 -12.36
CA GLY A 444 16.48 2.83 -13.37
C GLY A 444 15.32 2.51 -14.31
N GLY A 445 15.59 1.71 -15.34
CA GLY A 445 14.64 1.45 -16.42
C GLY A 445 14.54 2.60 -17.42
N ILE A 446 13.66 2.45 -18.40
CA ILE A 446 13.47 3.40 -19.50
C ILE A 446 11.98 3.63 -19.72
N ALA A 447 11.57 4.88 -19.91
CA ALA A 447 10.23 5.18 -20.40
C ALA A 447 10.31 5.91 -21.76
N TYR A 448 9.44 5.51 -22.70
CA TYR A 448 9.22 6.20 -23.98
C TYR A 448 7.86 6.84 -23.95
N VAL A 449 7.80 8.16 -24.08
CA VAL A 449 6.57 8.95 -23.99
C VAL A 449 6.34 9.71 -25.28
N LEU A 450 5.17 9.55 -25.89
CA LEU A 450 4.77 10.31 -27.06
C LEU A 450 4.36 11.74 -26.64
N ASP A 451 5.09 12.72 -27.12
CA ASP A 451 4.92 14.16 -26.84
C ASP A 451 4.47 14.90 -28.10
N GLU A 452 3.18 14.81 -28.43
CA GLU A 452 2.62 15.43 -29.64
C GLU A 452 2.50 16.96 -29.51
N ASP A 453 2.23 17.43 -28.28
CA ASP A 453 2.03 18.86 -27.97
C ASP A 453 3.34 19.58 -27.61
N TRP A 454 4.47 18.88 -27.55
CA TRP A 454 5.79 19.41 -27.18
C TRP A 454 5.82 20.06 -25.78
N ASP A 455 4.98 19.59 -24.88
CA ASP A 455 4.80 20.13 -23.53
C ASP A 455 5.13 19.14 -22.39
N PHE A 456 5.51 17.89 -22.72
CA PHE A 456 5.84 16.84 -21.74
C PHE A 456 6.94 17.29 -20.76
N TYR A 457 7.88 18.14 -21.20
CA TYR A 457 8.93 18.67 -20.35
C TYR A 457 8.42 19.45 -19.12
N THR A 458 7.16 19.89 -19.13
CA THR A 458 6.51 20.59 -18.01
C THR A 458 5.89 19.62 -17.00
N ARG A 459 5.69 18.36 -17.38
CA ARG A 459 5.03 17.32 -16.57
C ARG A 459 6.00 16.30 -15.99
N VAL A 460 7.23 16.19 -16.50
CA VAL A 460 8.25 15.27 -16.01
C VAL A 460 9.05 15.90 -14.87
N ASN A 461 9.33 15.09 -13.83
CA ASN A 461 10.27 15.47 -12.77
C ASN A 461 11.70 15.19 -13.24
N LYS A 462 12.50 16.23 -13.43
CA LYS A 462 13.85 16.16 -14.02
C LYS A 462 14.97 16.02 -12.99
N ASP A 463 14.66 15.86 -11.73
CA ASP A 463 15.70 15.82 -10.68
C ASP A 463 16.70 14.68 -10.89
N MET A 464 16.23 13.53 -11.39
CA MET A 464 17.04 12.34 -11.59
C MET A 464 17.06 11.82 -13.03
N VAL A 465 16.31 12.42 -13.95
CA VAL A 465 16.15 11.91 -15.32
C VAL A 465 16.42 12.98 -16.36
N SER A 466 16.94 12.56 -17.53
CA SER A 466 17.01 13.35 -18.77
C SER A 466 15.88 12.98 -19.73
N LEU A 467 15.57 13.93 -20.62
CA LEU A 467 14.72 13.71 -21.79
C LEU A 467 15.60 13.69 -23.04
N GLU A 468 15.60 12.56 -23.72
CA GLU A 468 16.41 12.36 -24.92
C GLU A 468 15.50 12.03 -26.12
N PRO A 469 15.92 12.36 -27.36
CA PRO A 469 15.25 11.84 -28.54
C PRO A 469 15.50 10.34 -28.68
N VAL A 470 14.62 9.62 -29.38
CA VAL A 470 14.76 8.20 -29.67
C VAL A 470 15.48 8.03 -31.01
N GLU A 471 16.83 8.01 -30.98
CA GLU A 471 17.66 7.96 -32.18
C GLU A 471 18.49 6.69 -32.31
N HIS A 472 18.79 6.04 -31.20
CA HIS A 472 19.60 4.83 -31.20
C HIS A 472 18.83 3.67 -31.84
N LYS A 473 19.45 2.95 -32.79
CA LYS A 473 18.81 1.87 -33.55
C LYS A 473 18.12 0.82 -32.69
N TYR A 474 18.72 0.45 -31.57
CA TYR A 474 18.14 -0.50 -30.63
C TYR A 474 16.85 0.05 -30.01
N ASP A 475 16.86 1.29 -29.52
CA ASP A 475 15.68 1.95 -28.95
C ASP A 475 14.54 2.06 -29.97
N VAL A 476 14.88 2.44 -31.19
CA VAL A 476 13.90 2.56 -32.30
C VAL A 476 13.27 1.19 -32.61
N SER A 477 14.07 0.12 -32.68
CA SER A 477 13.55 -1.22 -32.91
C SER A 477 12.67 -1.69 -31.76
N LEU A 478 13.16 -1.56 -30.52
CA LEU A 478 12.44 -1.96 -29.32
C LEU A 478 11.09 -1.23 -29.20
N LEU A 479 11.08 0.10 -29.37
CA LEU A 479 9.85 0.89 -29.34
C LEU A 479 8.86 0.41 -30.39
N LYS A 480 9.31 0.21 -31.61
CA LYS A 480 8.46 -0.27 -32.71
C LYS A 480 7.88 -1.65 -32.45
N ASP A 481 8.69 -2.57 -31.92
CA ASP A 481 8.29 -3.94 -31.60
C ASP A 481 7.26 -3.96 -30.45
N LEU A 482 7.47 -3.17 -29.40
CA LEU A 482 6.52 -3.05 -28.28
C LEU A 482 5.18 -2.48 -28.71
N ILE A 483 5.17 -1.46 -29.58
CA ILE A 483 3.92 -0.93 -30.14
C ILE A 483 3.23 -1.98 -31.01
N ARG A 484 3.97 -2.78 -31.77
CA ARG A 484 3.42 -3.89 -32.58
C ARG A 484 2.80 -4.95 -31.68
N GLU A 485 3.49 -5.43 -30.63
CA GLU A 485 2.93 -6.38 -29.67
C GLU A 485 1.64 -5.83 -29.02
N HIS A 486 1.63 -4.54 -28.68
CA HIS A 486 0.44 -3.89 -28.13
C HIS A 486 -0.75 -3.92 -29.10
N VAL A 487 -0.52 -3.61 -30.37
CA VAL A 487 -1.58 -3.67 -31.40
C VAL A 487 -2.07 -5.11 -31.61
N GLU A 488 -1.15 -6.08 -31.66
CA GLU A 488 -1.50 -7.49 -31.81
C GLU A 488 -2.32 -8.02 -30.63
N ALA A 489 -1.96 -7.61 -29.41
CA ALA A 489 -2.62 -8.06 -28.19
C ALA A 489 -3.99 -7.39 -27.97
N THR A 490 -4.14 -6.11 -28.31
CA THR A 490 -5.31 -5.31 -27.90
C THR A 490 -6.18 -4.83 -29.07
N GLY A 491 -5.66 -4.90 -30.29
CA GLY A 491 -6.31 -4.28 -31.45
C GLY A 491 -6.35 -2.75 -31.40
N SER A 492 -5.42 -2.11 -30.71
CA SER A 492 -5.37 -0.65 -30.50
C SER A 492 -5.39 0.14 -31.83
N PRO A 493 -6.41 0.99 -32.05
CA PRO A 493 -6.41 1.89 -33.20
C PRO A 493 -5.30 2.92 -33.13
N ARG A 494 -5.02 3.44 -31.94
CA ARG A 494 -3.96 4.43 -31.68
C ARG A 494 -2.57 3.85 -31.96
N GLY A 495 -2.29 2.66 -31.42
CA GLY A 495 -1.05 1.96 -31.70
C GLY A 495 -0.85 1.66 -33.19
N LYS A 496 -1.93 1.27 -33.89
CA LYS A 496 -1.92 1.03 -35.34
C LYS A 496 -1.61 2.30 -36.13
N GLU A 497 -2.27 3.42 -35.82
CA GLU A 497 -2.00 4.72 -36.43
C GLU A 497 -0.53 5.12 -36.32
N ILE A 498 0.05 4.96 -35.11
CA ILE A 498 1.47 5.27 -34.85
C ILE A 498 2.39 4.34 -35.68
N LEU A 499 2.08 3.04 -35.78
CA LEU A 499 2.88 2.11 -36.58
C LEU A 499 2.82 2.39 -38.06
N ASP A 500 1.63 2.69 -38.59
CA ASP A 500 1.42 2.98 -40.01
C ASP A 500 2.17 4.27 -40.44
N ASN A 501 2.36 5.22 -39.49
CA ASN A 501 3.04 6.50 -39.72
C ASN A 501 4.29 6.64 -38.84
N PHE A 502 4.97 5.56 -38.52
CA PHE A 502 6.03 5.52 -37.50
C PHE A 502 7.13 6.57 -37.71
N GLY A 503 7.50 6.85 -38.97
CA GLY A 503 8.50 7.88 -39.30
C GLY A 503 8.10 9.31 -38.89
N GLU A 504 6.80 9.61 -38.89
CA GLU A 504 6.26 10.92 -38.48
C GLU A 504 6.13 11.03 -36.96
N TYR A 505 5.84 9.90 -36.29
CA TYR A 505 5.68 9.86 -34.83
C TYR A 505 7.02 9.73 -34.08
N LEU A 506 8.00 9.03 -34.64
CA LEU A 506 9.28 8.77 -33.98
C LEU A 506 9.98 10.03 -33.42
N PRO A 507 10.04 11.16 -34.15
CA PRO A 507 10.66 12.38 -33.60
C PRO A 507 9.92 12.99 -32.41
N LYS A 508 8.63 12.65 -32.23
CA LYS A 508 7.80 13.12 -31.13
C LYS A 508 8.00 12.29 -29.85
N PHE A 509 8.56 11.09 -29.95
CA PHE A 509 8.85 10.29 -28.77
C PHE A 509 10.03 10.87 -27.97
N LYS A 510 9.86 10.91 -26.66
CA LYS A 510 10.89 11.27 -25.68
C LYS A 510 11.28 10.03 -24.89
N LYS A 511 12.58 9.77 -24.81
CA LYS A 511 13.16 8.76 -23.95
C LYS A 511 13.44 9.40 -22.58
N VAL A 512 12.85 8.88 -21.54
CA VAL A 512 13.11 9.26 -20.14
C VAL A 512 14.15 8.29 -19.61
N LEU A 513 15.32 8.82 -19.24
CA LEU A 513 16.48 8.02 -18.86
C LEU A 513 17.12 8.57 -17.58
N PRO A 514 17.22 7.76 -16.49
CA PRO A 514 17.89 8.21 -15.27
C PRO A 514 19.39 8.43 -15.47
N HIS A 515 19.92 9.54 -14.95
CA HIS A 515 21.30 9.98 -15.17
C HIS A 515 22.36 8.97 -14.70
N ASP A 516 22.18 8.44 -13.49
CA ASP A 516 23.15 7.50 -12.92
C ASP A 516 23.04 6.12 -13.57
N TYR A 517 21.82 5.73 -13.96
CA TYR A 517 21.56 4.50 -14.69
C TYR A 517 22.25 4.50 -16.08
N ASP A 518 22.13 5.59 -16.84
CA ASP A 518 22.81 5.74 -18.13
C ASP A 518 24.34 5.65 -17.98
N LYS A 519 24.90 6.35 -16.98
CA LYS A 519 26.33 6.26 -16.69
C LYS A 519 26.78 4.84 -16.39
N MET A 520 26.02 4.13 -15.55
CA MET A 520 26.34 2.74 -15.20
C MET A 520 26.26 1.82 -16.41
N LEU A 521 25.22 1.92 -17.24
CA LEU A 521 25.09 1.12 -18.46
C LEU A 521 26.27 1.34 -19.42
N ARG A 522 26.69 2.58 -19.61
CA ARG A 522 27.87 2.91 -20.46
C ARG A 522 29.16 2.33 -19.88
N LEU A 523 29.37 2.41 -18.58
CA LEU A 523 30.53 1.85 -17.91
C LEU A 523 30.55 0.31 -18.00
N ILE A 524 29.43 -0.35 -17.77
CA ILE A 524 29.30 -1.81 -17.91
C ILE A 524 29.64 -2.22 -19.32
N ALA A 525 29.03 -1.60 -20.34
CA ALA A 525 29.31 -1.90 -21.74
C ALA A 525 30.81 -1.72 -22.07
N GLN A 526 31.45 -0.68 -21.54
CA GLN A 526 32.91 -0.49 -21.73
C GLN A 526 33.77 -1.59 -21.08
N MET A 527 33.33 -2.15 -19.94
CA MET A 527 34.05 -3.25 -19.28
C MET A 527 33.81 -4.57 -20.01
N GLU A 528 32.59 -4.83 -20.47
CA GLU A 528 32.29 -6.00 -21.32
C GLU A 528 33.09 -5.98 -22.65
N GLU A 529 33.22 -4.80 -23.30
CA GLU A 529 34.05 -4.63 -24.49
C GLU A 529 35.55 -4.92 -24.21
N LYS A 530 36.02 -4.77 -22.97
CA LYS A 530 37.36 -5.13 -22.53
C LYS A 530 37.52 -6.63 -22.27
N GLY A 531 36.42 -7.40 -22.32
CA GLY A 531 36.43 -8.86 -22.16
C GLY A 531 36.07 -9.32 -20.75
N GLU A 532 35.60 -8.43 -19.87
CA GLU A 532 35.06 -8.81 -18.56
C GLU A 532 33.72 -9.53 -18.73
N ASP A 533 33.43 -10.52 -17.89
CA ASP A 533 32.09 -11.09 -17.82
C ASP A 533 31.10 -10.09 -17.18
N SER A 534 29.80 -10.32 -17.37
CA SER A 534 28.77 -9.35 -16.96
C SER A 534 28.77 -9.05 -15.46
N GLU A 535 29.12 -10.01 -14.60
CA GLU A 535 29.17 -9.81 -13.14
C GLU A 535 30.41 -8.96 -12.78
N GLN A 536 31.57 -9.29 -13.33
CA GLN A 536 32.80 -8.54 -13.12
C GLN A 536 32.71 -7.13 -13.71
N ALA A 537 32.11 -6.99 -14.90
CA ALA A 537 31.88 -5.69 -15.53
C ALA A 537 31.02 -4.74 -14.64
N GLN A 538 29.98 -5.25 -13.98
CA GLN A 538 29.19 -4.49 -13.03
C GLN A 538 29.97 -4.03 -11.80
N ILE A 539 30.82 -4.92 -11.25
CA ILE A 539 31.70 -4.61 -10.11
C ILE A 539 32.72 -3.53 -10.47
N GLU A 540 33.39 -3.66 -11.60
CA GLU A 540 34.39 -2.69 -12.06
C GLU A 540 33.74 -1.33 -12.38
N ALA A 541 32.60 -1.32 -13.05
CA ALA A 541 31.82 -0.12 -13.30
C ALA A 541 31.41 0.60 -12.00
N PHE A 542 31.01 -0.15 -10.98
CA PHE A 542 30.70 0.41 -9.65
C PHE A 542 31.91 1.12 -9.02
N TYR A 543 33.07 0.48 -9.02
CA TYR A 543 34.28 1.11 -8.48
C TYR A 543 34.75 2.32 -9.32
N ALA A 544 34.57 2.28 -10.64
CA ALA A 544 34.86 3.42 -11.51
C ALA A 544 33.97 4.63 -11.17
N MET A 545 32.69 4.40 -10.99
CA MET A 545 31.72 5.44 -10.63
C MET A 545 32.00 6.03 -9.24
N LYS A 546 32.25 5.17 -8.23
CA LYS A 546 32.60 5.59 -6.87
C LYS A 546 33.87 6.45 -6.82
N ASN A 547 34.88 6.09 -7.60
CA ASN A 547 36.14 6.84 -7.66
C ASN A 547 35.98 8.18 -8.38
N ALA A 548 35.06 8.29 -9.33
CA ALA A 548 34.72 9.54 -10.01
C ALA A 548 33.94 10.49 -9.09
N SER A 549 33.09 9.97 -8.20
CA SER A 549 32.31 10.79 -7.24
C SER A 549 33.15 11.32 -6.07
N ASN A 550 34.33 10.74 -5.81
CA ASN A 550 35.25 11.17 -4.75
C ASN A 550 36.32 12.19 -5.25
N LYS A 551 36.28 12.56 -6.51
CA LYS A 551 37.08 13.65 -7.11
C LYS A 551 36.23 14.88 -7.35
#